data_cfc10663db95aec6a56a4ee55fc25dd3
#
_entry.id   cfc10663db95aec6a56a4ee55fc25dd3
#
_cell.length_a   1.000
_cell.length_b   1.000
_cell.length_c   1.000
_cell.angle_alpha   90.00
_cell.angle_beta   90.00
_cell.angle_gamma   90.00
#
_symmetry.space_group_name_H-M   'P 1'
#
loop_
_entity.id
_entity.type
_entity.pdbx_description
1 polymer ?
#
loop_
_entity_poly.entity_id
_entity_poly.type
_entity_poly.pdbx_seq_one_letter_code
_entity_poly.pdbx_strand_id
1 'polypeptide(L)'
;MTDAALELCGGTLPENIYYGIKKIITELAFHNLEIIEGVEQTLLALQGHYTLIVATKGDLTEQMGKFRSSGLAKYFHHCEVMENKDEKNYLELIAKHDIRPEELLMIGNSVKSDIAPVINIGGMAIHTPHDIVWVHEKMDMPESDRIIVVKRITDIVDFLL
;
A
#
# COMPACT_ATOMS: atom_id res chain seq x y z
N MET A 1 -13.16 9.81 11.60
CA MET A 1 -13.44 11.24 11.93
C MET A 1 -14.81 11.70 11.43
N THR A 2 -15.23 11.39 10.23
CA THR A 2 -16.55 11.74 9.70
C THR A 2 -17.71 11.12 10.50
N ASP A 3 -17.60 9.87 10.93
CA ASP A 3 -18.64 9.17 11.69
C ASP A 3 -18.86 9.78 13.07
N ALA A 4 -17.77 10.12 13.78
CA ALA A 4 -17.84 10.80 15.09
C ALA A 4 -18.44 12.21 14.97
N ALA A 5 -18.14 12.93 13.89
CA ALA A 5 -18.73 14.24 13.64
C ALA A 5 -20.22 14.14 13.25
N LEU A 6 -20.62 13.10 12.53
CA LEU A 6 -22.02 12.81 12.21
C LEU A 6 -22.84 12.51 13.47
N GLU A 7 -22.29 11.71 14.40
CA GLU A 7 -22.95 11.44 15.70
C GLU A 7 -23.14 12.72 16.51
N LEU A 8 -22.10 13.57 16.60
CA LEU A 8 -22.16 14.84 17.34
C LEU A 8 -23.14 15.86 16.72
N CYS A 9 -23.36 15.79 15.40
CA CYS A 9 -24.26 16.69 14.65
C CYS A 9 -25.67 16.09 14.46
N GLY A 10 -26.04 15.02 15.17
CA GLY A 10 -27.39 14.43 15.08
C GLY A 10 -27.69 13.79 13.72
N GLY A 11 -26.69 13.24 13.05
CA GLY A 11 -26.83 12.47 11.80
C GLY A 11 -26.76 13.32 10.52
N THR A 12 -26.65 14.64 10.62
CA THR A 12 -26.49 15.52 9.43
C THR A 12 -25.29 16.44 9.63
N LEU A 13 -24.29 16.33 8.79
CA LEU A 13 -23.10 17.18 8.84
C LEU A 13 -23.34 18.45 8.02
N PRO A 14 -23.27 19.65 8.62
CA PRO A 14 -23.28 20.89 7.86
C PRO A 14 -22.14 20.92 6.84
N GLU A 15 -22.40 21.40 5.64
CA GLU A 15 -21.47 21.34 4.50
C GLU A 15 -20.12 22.00 4.81
N ASN A 16 -20.13 23.13 5.51
CA ASN A 16 -18.93 23.84 5.95
C ASN A 16 -18.08 23.00 6.94
N ILE A 17 -18.71 22.23 7.80
CA ILE A 17 -18.01 21.33 8.75
C ILE A 17 -17.42 20.14 7.98
N TYR A 18 -18.17 19.55 7.06
CA TYR A 18 -17.66 18.49 6.20
C TYR A 18 -16.40 18.92 5.43
N TYR A 19 -16.46 20.07 4.75
CA TYR A 19 -15.31 20.58 4.01
C TYR A 19 -14.15 20.99 4.92
N GLY A 20 -14.43 21.51 6.12
CA GLY A 20 -13.40 21.81 7.12
C GLY A 20 -12.67 20.57 7.59
N ILE A 21 -13.39 19.50 7.93
CA ILE A 21 -12.80 18.22 8.32
C ILE A 21 -11.99 17.63 7.16
N LYS A 22 -12.56 17.61 5.95
CA LYS A 22 -11.88 17.10 4.76
C LYS A 22 -10.58 17.86 4.47
N LYS A 23 -10.58 19.18 4.60
CA LYS A 23 -9.39 20.02 4.46
C LYS A 23 -8.32 19.67 5.47
N ILE A 24 -8.67 19.57 6.76
CA ILE A 24 -7.73 19.20 7.83
C ILE A 24 -7.14 17.81 7.59
N ILE A 25 -7.97 16.82 7.21
CA ILE A 25 -7.50 15.47 6.90
C ILE A 25 -6.53 15.51 5.72
N THR A 26 -6.86 16.26 4.67
CA THR A 26 -6.01 16.39 3.49
C THR A 26 -4.68 17.06 3.85
N GLU A 27 -4.71 18.16 4.60
CA GLU A 27 -3.50 18.86 5.04
C GLU A 27 -2.63 17.96 5.92
N LEU A 28 -3.19 17.22 6.88
CA LEU A 28 -2.46 16.28 7.73
C LEU A 28 -1.88 15.11 6.92
N ALA A 29 -2.62 14.61 5.93
CA ALA A 29 -2.18 13.50 5.09
C ALA A 29 -1.02 13.88 4.14
N PHE A 30 -0.93 15.15 3.73
CA PHE A 30 0.10 15.62 2.80
C PHE A 30 1.31 16.28 3.47
N HIS A 31 1.17 16.79 4.71
CA HIS A 31 2.25 17.55 5.37
C HIS A 31 3.35 16.68 5.98
N ASN A 32 3.15 15.36 6.13
CA ASN A 32 4.10 14.46 6.80
C ASN A 32 4.36 13.17 6.01
N LEU A 33 4.56 13.28 4.68
CA LEU A 33 5.07 12.15 3.91
C LEU A 33 6.57 12.02 4.14
N GLU A 34 6.96 11.25 5.15
CA GLU A 34 8.34 10.81 5.31
C GLU A 34 8.58 9.58 4.44
N ILE A 35 9.55 9.69 3.55
CA ILE A 35 10.00 8.54 2.75
C ILE A 35 10.93 7.70 3.63
N ILE A 36 10.63 6.43 3.74
CA ILE A 36 11.47 5.47 4.47
C ILE A 36 12.85 5.44 3.82
N GLU A 37 13.89 5.48 4.66
CA GLU A 37 15.28 5.45 4.21
C GLU A 37 15.55 4.24 3.30
N GLY A 38 16.23 4.48 2.18
CA GLY A 38 16.60 3.45 1.21
C GLY A 38 15.52 3.11 0.17
N VAL A 39 14.27 3.60 0.30
CA VAL A 39 13.20 3.31 -0.67
C VAL A 39 13.56 3.80 -2.06
N GLU A 40 14.02 5.04 -2.20
CA GLU A 40 14.37 5.60 -3.51
C GLU A 40 15.52 4.82 -4.18
N GLN A 41 16.53 4.46 -3.40
CA GLN A 41 17.66 3.65 -3.87
C GLN A 41 17.21 2.26 -4.33
N THR A 42 16.33 1.61 -3.57
CA THR A 42 15.77 0.29 -3.91
C THR A 42 14.94 0.35 -5.19
N LEU A 43 14.06 1.34 -5.32
CA LEU A 43 13.26 1.53 -6.52
C LEU A 43 14.11 1.79 -7.76
N LEU A 44 15.15 2.59 -7.63
CA LEU A 44 16.10 2.86 -8.72
C LEU A 44 16.84 1.59 -9.16
N ALA A 45 17.24 0.74 -8.22
CA ALA A 45 17.91 -0.53 -8.54
C ALA A 45 16.98 -1.52 -9.24
N LEU A 46 15.70 -1.55 -8.88
CA LEU A 46 14.71 -2.47 -9.47
C LEU A 46 14.12 -1.95 -10.79
N GLN A 47 14.21 -0.64 -11.04
CA GLN A 47 13.71 -0.03 -12.27
C GLN A 47 14.45 -0.59 -13.50
N GLY A 48 13.71 -1.06 -14.48
CA GLY A 48 14.27 -1.67 -15.68
C GLY A 48 14.44 -3.20 -15.60
N HIS A 49 14.35 -3.79 -14.40
CA HIS A 49 14.34 -5.24 -14.20
C HIS A 49 12.92 -5.77 -13.98
N TYR A 50 12.05 -4.93 -13.41
CA TYR A 50 10.68 -5.30 -13.03
C TYR A 50 9.67 -4.23 -13.45
N THR A 51 8.44 -4.64 -13.70
CA THR A 51 7.30 -3.71 -13.77
C THR A 51 6.90 -3.32 -12.36
N LEU A 52 7.20 -2.09 -11.97
CA LEU A 52 6.92 -1.60 -10.62
C LEU A 52 5.52 -1.00 -10.56
N ILE A 53 4.69 -1.51 -9.64
CA ILE A 53 3.30 -1.10 -9.45
C ILE A 53 3.11 -0.69 -7.98
N VAL A 54 2.60 0.50 -7.73
CA VAL A 54 2.09 0.85 -6.39
C VAL A 54 0.71 0.22 -6.23
N ALA A 55 0.55 -0.61 -5.21
CA ALA A 55 -0.73 -1.17 -4.81
C ALA A 55 -1.13 -0.56 -3.45
N THR A 56 -2.17 0.25 -3.42
CA THR A 56 -2.67 0.91 -2.20
C THR A 56 -4.16 0.75 -2.06
N LYS A 57 -4.70 0.91 -0.84
CA LYS A 57 -6.15 0.86 -0.57
C LYS A 57 -6.65 2.20 -0.01
N GLY A 58 -7.87 2.57 -0.36
CA GLY A 58 -8.54 3.75 0.16
C GLY A 58 -9.18 4.63 -0.90
N ASP A 59 -9.44 5.90 -0.56
CA ASP A 59 -9.99 6.86 -1.51
C ASP A 59 -9.02 7.14 -2.65
N LEU A 60 -9.51 7.04 -3.88
CA LEU A 60 -8.69 7.21 -5.09
C LEU A 60 -7.99 8.57 -5.12
N THR A 61 -8.71 9.64 -4.82
CA THR A 61 -8.18 11.01 -4.88
C THR A 61 -7.08 11.21 -3.84
N GLU A 62 -7.30 10.70 -2.64
CA GLU A 62 -6.34 10.78 -1.53
C GLU A 62 -5.07 9.98 -1.85
N GLN A 63 -5.21 8.72 -2.26
CA GLN A 63 -4.05 7.84 -2.52
C GLN A 63 -3.25 8.32 -3.74
N MET A 64 -3.92 8.75 -4.81
CA MET A 64 -3.25 9.36 -5.97
C MET A 64 -2.54 10.68 -5.61
N GLY A 65 -3.13 11.47 -4.72
CA GLY A 65 -2.49 12.67 -4.19
C GLY A 65 -1.20 12.36 -3.42
N LYS A 66 -1.25 11.41 -2.49
CA LYS A 66 -0.08 10.92 -1.74
C LYS A 66 1.01 10.39 -2.68
N PHE A 67 0.63 9.56 -3.63
CA PHE A 67 1.55 9.00 -4.61
C PHE A 67 2.29 10.08 -5.40
N ARG A 68 1.57 11.08 -5.90
CA ARG A 68 2.18 12.19 -6.67
C ARG A 68 3.08 13.07 -5.79
N SER A 69 2.66 13.40 -4.57
CA SER A 69 3.43 14.26 -3.66
C SER A 69 4.62 13.56 -3.01
N SER A 70 4.69 12.22 -3.05
CA SER A 70 5.84 11.46 -2.55
C SER A 70 7.13 11.72 -3.33
N GLY A 71 7.05 12.20 -4.57
CA GLY A 71 8.20 12.32 -5.47
C GLY A 71 8.69 10.98 -6.04
N LEU A 72 8.09 9.85 -5.63
CA LEU A 72 8.48 8.50 -6.07
C LEU A 72 7.76 8.03 -7.34
N ALA A 73 6.74 8.77 -7.81
CA ALA A 73 5.93 8.39 -8.97
C ALA A 73 6.76 8.08 -10.22
N LYS A 74 7.92 8.76 -10.39
CA LYS A 74 8.85 8.58 -11.51
C LYS A 74 9.47 7.18 -11.61
N TYR A 75 9.43 6.38 -10.53
CA TYR A 75 10.00 5.03 -10.51
C TYR A 75 8.98 3.94 -10.85
N PHE A 76 7.68 4.26 -10.81
CA PHE A 76 6.61 3.29 -11.00
C PHE A 76 6.00 3.37 -12.39
N HIS A 77 5.63 2.23 -12.92
CA HIS A 77 4.92 2.11 -14.19
C HIS A 77 3.42 2.33 -14.01
N HIS A 78 2.86 1.85 -12.88
CA HIS A 78 1.44 1.93 -12.57
C HIS A 78 1.19 2.27 -11.09
N CYS A 79 0.01 2.84 -10.83
CA CYS A 79 -0.50 3.04 -9.48
C CYS A 79 -1.94 2.51 -9.42
N GLU A 80 -2.14 1.46 -8.63
CA GLU A 80 -3.41 0.79 -8.45
C GLU A 80 -3.97 1.11 -7.06
N VAL A 81 -5.11 1.78 -7.05
CA VAL A 81 -5.87 2.09 -5.84
C VAL A 81 -7.03 1.13 -5.76
N MET A 82 -7.03 0.30 -4.74
CA MET A 82 -8.03 -0.74 -4.51
C MET A 82 -8.99 -0.32 -3.40
N GLU A 83 -10.20 -0.84 -3.41
CA GLU A 83 -11.14 -0.67 -2.30
C GLU A 83 -10.62 -1.42 -1.06
N ASN A 84 -10.18 -2.66 -1.25
CA ASN A 84 -9.54 -3.50 -0.25
C ASN A 84 -8.30 -4.17 -0.84
N LYS A 85 -7.42 -4.68 0.04
CA LYS A 85 -6.29 -5.51 -0.32
C LYS A 85 -6.59 -6.95 0.11
N ASP A 86 -7.45 -7.63 -0.65
CA ASP A 86 -7.84 -9.02 -0.47
C ASP A 86 -7.57 -9.83 -1.75
N GLU A 87 -7.78 -11.14 -1.71
CA GLU A 87 -7.52 -12.05 -2.84
C GLU A 87 -8.23 -11.60 -4.11
N LYS A 88 -9.50 -11.17 -4.00
CA LYS A 88 -10.30 -10.73 -5.14
C LYS A 88 -9.66 -9.53 -5.84
N ASN A 89 -9.28 -8.51 -5.08
CA ASN A 89 -8.68 -7.30 -5.63
C ASN A 89 -7.28 -7.57 -6.23
N TYR A 90 -6.50 -8.48 -5.65
CA TYR A 90 -5.23 -8.90 -6.26
C TYR A 90 -5.43 -9.73 -7.53
N LEU A 91 -6.47 -10.59 -7.60
CA LEU A 91 -6.82 -11.29 -8.84
C LEU A 91 -7.27 -10.30 -9.94
N GLU A 92 -8.01 -9.25 -9.60
CA GLU A 92 -8.36 -8.19 -10.54
C GLU A 92 -7.11 -7.41 -11.01
N LEU A 93 -6.15 -7.15 -10.11
CA LEU A 93 -4.89 -6.49 -10.45
C LEU A 93 -4.08 -7.33 -11.46
N ILE A 94 -3.85 -8.62 -11.18
CA ILE A 94 -3.07 -9.47 -12.07
C ILE A 94 -3.77 -9.67 -13.43
N ALA A 95 -5.10 -9.78 -13.44
CA ALA A 95 -5.86 -9.86 -14.69
C ALA A 95 -5.75 -8.56 -15.52
N LYS A 96 -5.78 -7.39 -14.85
CA LYS A 96 -5.63 -6.09 -15.50
C LYS A 96 -4.27 -5.91 -16.18
N HIS A 97 -3.22 -6.47 -15.58
CA HIS A 97 -1.85 -6.36 -16.07
C HIS A 97 -1.38 -7.56 -16.89
N ASP A 98 -2.30 -8.52 -17.16
CA ASP A 98 -2.04 -9.72 -17.94
C ASP A 98 -0.82 -10.53 -17.42
N ILE A 99 -0.75 -10.67 -16.08
CA ILE A 99 0.28 -11.45 -15.40
C ILE A 99 -0.33 -12.65 -14.67
N ARG A 100 0.47 -13.69 -14.50
CA ARG A 100 0.07 -14.88 -13.74
C ARG A 100 0.34 -14.66 -12.24
N PRO A 101 -0.37 -15.38 -11.34
CA PRO A 101 -0.11 -15.27 -9.90
C PRO A 101 1.36 -15.44 -9.51
N GLU A 102 2.07 -16.38 -10.13
CA GLU A 102 3.49 -16.70 -9.87
C GLU A 102 4.45 -15.56 -10.28
N GLU A 103 3.98 -14.64 -11.12
CA GLU A 103 4.74 -13.47 -11.57
C GLU A 103 4.50 -12.26 -10.68
N LEU A 104 3.55 -12.34 -9.74
CA LEU A 104 3.29 -11.29 -8.76
C LEU A 104 4.21 -11.45 -7.55
N LEU A 105 5.02 -10.43 -7.30
CA LEU A 105 5.75 -10.26 -6.05
C LEU A 105 5.23 -9.02 -5.32
N MET A 106 4.66 -9.21 -4.13
CA MET A 106 4.23 -8.12 -3.28
C MET A 106 5.29 -7.79 -2.24
N ILE A 107 5.61 -6.52 -2.10
CA ILE A 107 6.49 -6.01 -1.06
C ILE A 107 5.65 -5.10 -0.16
N GLY A 108 5.54 -5.45 1.12
CA GLY A 108 4.70 -4.69 2.03
C GLY A 108 4.92 -5.01 3.50
N ASN A 109 4.28 -4.22 4.37
CA ASN A 109 4.44 -4.35 5.82
C ASN A 109 3.23 -4.99 6.52
N SER A 110 2.08 -5.07 5.87
CA SER A 110 0.88 -5.66 6.46
C SER A 110 0.75 -7.13 6.10
N VAL A 111 0.86 -8.01 7.10
CA VAL A 111 0.64 -9.45 6.87
C VAL A 111 -0.76 -9.69 6.31
N LYS A 112 -1.77 -9.02 6.87
CA LYS A 112 -3.18 -9.17 6.50
C LYS A 112 -3.52 -8.64 5.11
N SER A 113 -2.96 -7.48 4.74
CA SER A 113 -3.32 -6.79 3.51
C SER A 113 -2.34 -7.01 2.36
N ASP A 114 -1.05 -7.23 2.65
CA ASP A 114 -0.02 -7.34 1.62
C ASP A 114 0.42 -8.79 1.41
N ILE A 115 0.62 -9.55 2.50
CA ILE A 115 1.28 -10.85 2.42
C ILE A 115 0.27 -11.98 2.19
N ALA A 116 -0.65 -12.20 3.14
CA ALA A 116 -1.55 -13.35 3.13
C ALA A 116 -2.40 -13.44 1.85
N PRO A 117 -3.05 -12.37 1.35
CA PRO A 117 -3.87 -12.46 0.15
C PRO A 117 -3.06 -12.83 -1.09
N VAL A 118 -1.82 -12.31 -1.20
CA VAL A 118 -0.96 -12.61 -2.35
C VAL A 118 -0.46 -14.05 -2.32
N ILE A 119 -0.09 -14.56 -1.17
CA ILE A 119 0.30 -15.98 -1.01
C ILE A 119 -0.87 -16.91 -1.33
N ASN A 120 -2.09 -16.57 -0.88
CA ASN A 120 -3.30 -17.36 -1.10
C ASN A 120 -3.65 -17.51 -2.59
N ILE A 121 -3.39 -16.50 -3.41
CA ILE A 121 -3.62 -16.56 -4.86
C ILE A 121 -2.46 -17.17 -5.64
N GLY A 122 -1.37 -17.55 -5.00
CA GLY A 122 -0.22 -18.20 -5.65
C GLY A 122 0.98 -17.30 -5.92
N GLY A 123 0.93 -16.02 -5.52
CA GLY A 123 2.03 -15.08 -5.65
C GLY A 123 3.15 -15.27 -4.63
N MET A 124 4.15 -14.42 -4.69
CA MET A 124 5.26 -14.33 -3.74
C MET A 124 5.19 -13.03 -2.95
N ALA A 125 5.79 -13.01 -1.76
CA ALA A 125 5.79 -11.81 -0.94
C ALA A 125 7.11 -11.58 -0.21
N ILE A 126 7.50 -10.29 -0.11
CA ILE A 126 8.56 -9.85 0.79
C ILE A 126 7.92 -8.99 1.88
N HIS A 127 8.00 -9.46 3.11
CA HIS A 127 7.52 -8.72 4.27
C HIS A 127 8.62 -7.81 4.80
N THR A 128 8.33 -6.50 4.84
CA THR A 128 9.17 -5.46 5.44
C THR A 128 8.49 -4.96 6.71
N PRO A 129 8.79 -5.54 7.90
CA PRO A 129 8.12 -5.15 9.13
C PRO A 129 8.29 -3.66 9.43
N HIS A 130 7.24 -3.04 9.95
CA HIS A 130 7.27 -1.67 10.45
C HIS A 130 6.88 -1.67 11.93
N ASP A 131 7.53 -0.82 12.74
CA ASP A 131 7.29 -0.76 14.18
C ASP A 131 5.85 -0.41 14.55
N ILE A 132 5.16 0.33 13.69
CA ILE A 132 3.77 0.73 13.89
C ILE A 132 2.87 -0.13 13.00
N VAL A 133 2.19 -1.09 13.62
CA VAL A 133 1.14 -1.89 12.95
C VAL A 133 -0.21 -1.53 13.55
N TRP A 134 -1.15 -1.14 12.70
CA TRP A 134 -2.53 -0.87 13.13
C TRP A 134 -3.17 -2.13 13.73
N VAL A 135 -3.90 -1.99 14.82
CA VAL A 135 -4.52 -3.14 15.53
C VAL A 135 -5.37 -4.00 14.59
N HIS A 136 -6.04 -3.39 13.63
CA HIS A 136 -6.87 -4.08 12.63
C HIS A 136 -6.08 -4.80 11.53
N GLU A 137 -4.79 -4.52 11.39
CA GLU A 137 -3.87 -5.18 10.43
C GLU A 137 -3.06 -6.31 11.08
N LYS A 138 -3.25 -6.56 12.38
CA LYS A 138 -2.56 -7.66 13.08
C LYS A 138 -3.08 -8.99 12.58
N MET A 139 -2.18 -9.81 12.11
CA MET A 139 -2.40 -11.18 11.66
C MET A 139 -1.12 -11.96 11.85
N ASP A 140 -1.21 -13.24 12.19
CA ASP A 140 -0.05 -14.13 12.24
C ASP A 140 0.47 -14.38 10.82
N MET A 141 1.79 -14.48 10.70
CA MET A 141 2.44 -14.76 9.41
C MET A 141 2.05 -16.17 8.93
N PRO A 142 1.51 -16.33 7.73
CA PRO A 142 1.26 -17.66 7.17
C PRO A 142 2.57 -18.42 6.94
N GLU A 143 2.54 -19.72 7.14
CA GLU A 143 3.68 -20.59 6.81
C GLU A 143 3.73 -20.80 5.29
N SER A 144 4.81 -20.32 4.66
CA SER A 144 5.02 -20.49 3.22
C SER A 144 6.49 -20.25 2.86
N ASP A 145 7.03 -21.05 1.96
CA ASP A 145 8.35 -20.88 1.34
C ASP A 145 8.40 -19.73 0.33
N ARG A 146 7.22 -19.16 -0.01
CA ARG A 146 7.08 -18.01 -0.91
C ARG A 146 7.10 -16.67 -0.17
N ILE A 147 7.44 -16.67 1.12
CA ILE A 147 7.56 -15.45 1.93
C ILE A 147 9.01 -15.24 2.32
N ILE A 148 9.53 -14.07 2.02
CA ILE A 148 10.83 -13.59 2.50
C ILE A 148 10.56 -12.46 3.51
N VAL A 149 11.28 -12.47 4.62
CA VAL A 149 11.22 -11.39 5.61
C VAL A 149 12.56 -10.66 5.61
N VAL A 150 12.52 -9.35 5.39
CA VAL A 150 13.71 -8.49 5.40
C VAL A 150 13.59 -7.45 6.50
N LYS A 151 14.73 -7.00 7.03
CA LYS A 151 14.74 -5.97 8.08
C LYS A 151 14.70 -4.56 7.50
N ARG A 152 15.31 -4.35 6.35
CA ARG A 152 15.38 -3.05 5.68
C ARG A 152 14.89 -3.20 4.24
N ILE A 153 14.30 -2.14 3.72
CA ILE A 153 13.83 -2.10 2.33
C ILE A 153 14.99 -2.31 1.33
N THR A 154 16.20 -1.90 1.67
CA THR A 154 17.40 -2.08 0.85
C THR A 154 17.81 -3.54 0.71
N ASP A 155 17.51 -4.39 1.69
CA ASP A 155 17.88 -5.81 1.66
C ASP A 155 17.13 -6.58 0.56
N ILE A 156 16.04 -6.01 0.01
CA ILE A 156 15.27 -6.57 -1.10
C ILE A 156 16.12 -6.76 -2.35
N VAL A 157 17.05 -5.84 -2.60
CA VAL A 157 17.91 -5.86 -3.78
C VAL A 157 18.75 -7.13 -3.82
N ASP A 158 19.26 -7.58 -2.68
CA ASP A 158 20.11 -8.79 -2.56
C ASP A 158 19.35 -10.08 -2.91
N PHE A 159 18.02 -10.07 -2.85
CA PHE A 159 17.17 -11.22 -3.20
C PHE A 159 16.67 -11.18 -4.65
N LEU A 160 16.66 -10.00 -5.26
CA LEU A 160 16.02 -9.81 -6.57
C LEU A 160 17.02 -9.56 -7.71
N LEU A 161 18.24 -9.16 -7.40
CA LEU A 161 19.31 -8.88 -8.38
C LEU A 161 20.57 -9.66 -8.06
#